data_d672cab9e3308f7314985b8f12981568
#
_entry.id   d672cab9e3308f7314985b8f12981568
#
_cell.length_a   1.000
_cell.length_b   1.000
_cell.length_c   1.000
_cell.angle_alpha   90.00
_cell.angle_beta   90.00
_cell.angle_gamma   90.00
#
_symmetry.space_group_name_H-M   'P 1'
#
loop_
_entity.id
_entity.type
_entity.pdbx_description
1 polymer ?
#
loop_
_entity_poly.entity_id
_entity_poly.type
_entity_poly.pdbx_seq_one_letter_code
_entity_poly.pdbx_strand_id
1 'polypeptide(L)'
;MNNDILSERRMPFSLEAEQSLLGSILINPNCLDDIAPLLSAEDFYMPEHSEIYSAMQSMYLKSKNIDVVTLIEELVQSGTYDEAGGREYLKLIAEAVPAAVNARDYARIVRDKAILRQLIGASEDISEAAYAGDDEAENLVEYAESKIFRIAEGRENKNFVHIRDALLQVYERLTKLAENPDELRGTPTGYDDLDNVIVGMGNSDLVLIGARPGMGKTSFAMNIAVAAALKTQKAVCVFSLEMSAEQLANRMLSSEAQIDSYKMRSGKLENEDWKAIAYASSKLSEAEIYIDDTPGVTVTAMKSKLRRVKDLGLVVIDYLQLMQGDRHSDNRVQEVADISRGLKLLAKELNVPVICCAQLSRGPENRPDKRPMLSDLRDSGAIEQDADIVLFLYRDEYYKEETVEQSVAEVIVAKNRHGSLEKVKLGWIGRYTKFTTLAKDAMVE
;
A
#
# COMPACT_ATOMS: atom_id res chain seq x y z
N MET A 1 15.43 -37.20 -33.21
CA MET A 1 16.33 -37.09 -32.06
C MET A 1 15.89 -35.90 -31.25
N ASN A 2 15.03 -36.04 -30.29
CA ASN A 2 14.73 -35.10 -29.15
C ASN A 2 13.55 -35.58 -28.33
N ASN A 3 13.55 -36.91 -27.97
CA ASN A 3 12.47 -37.48 -27.15
C ASN A 3 12.93 -37.93 -25.73
N ASP A 4 14.16 -37.56 -25.32
CA ASP A 4 14.76 -38.05 -24.05
C ASP A 4 14.93 -36.95 -22.97
N ILE A 5 14.32 -35.75 -23.11
CA ILE A 5 14.44 -34.69 -22.10
C ILE A 5 13.23 -34.70 -21.12
N LEU A 6 12.26 -35.59 -21.31
CA LEU A 6 11.10 -35.72 -20.40
C LEU A 6 11.30 -36.82 -19.32
N SER A 7 12.55 -37.31 -19.13
CA SER A 7 12.83 -38.27 -18.07
C SER A 7 12.74 -37.59 -16.71
N GLU A 8 11.68 -37.92 -15.96
CA GLU A 8 11.51 -37.76 -14.52
C GLU A 8 11.86 -36.38 -13.95
N ARG A 9 11.05 -35.38 -14.23
CA ARG A 9 11.04 -34.15 -13.43
C ARG A 9 10.54 -34.50 -12.02
N ARG A 10 11.47 -34.77 -11.10
CA ARG A 10 11.13 -34.95 -9.69
C ARG A 10 10.87 -33.56 -9.08
N MET A 11 9.83 -33.48 -8.23
CA MET A 11 9.56 -32.28 -7.46
C MET A 11 10.77 -31.90 -6.59
N PRO A 12 11.13 -30.64 -6.44
CA PRO A 12 12.26 -30.22 -5.61
C PRO A 12 12.04 -30.55 -4.13
N PHE A 13 12.95 -31.31 -3.53
CA PHE A 13 12.96 -31.63 -2.10
C PHE A 13 14.39 -31.85 -1.60
N SER A 14 14.58 -31.89 -0.29
CA SER A 14 15.83 -32.31 0.36
C SER A 14 15.48 -33.15 1.59
N LEU A 15 15.54 -34.48 1.44
CA LEU A 15 15.24 -35.40 2.53
C LEU A 15 16.17 -35.19 3.73
N GLU A 16 17.46 -34.95 3.46
CA GLU A 16 18.48 -34.72 4.49
C GLU A 16 18.17 -33.43 5.30
N ALA A 17 17.72 -32.35 4.64
CA ALA A 17 17.37 -31.12 5.31
C ALA A 17 16.10 -31.26 6.16
N GLU A 18 15.07 -31.97 5.65
CA GLU A 18 13.85 -32.25 6.41
C GLU A 18 14.14 -33.09 7.66
N GLN A 19 14.90 -34.18 7.52
CA GLN A 19 15.29 -35.03 8.63
C GLN A 19 16.15 -34.29 9.66
N SER A 20 17.14 -33.53 9.18
CA SER A 20 18.03 -32.75 10.05
C SER A 20 17.26 -31.66 10.80
N LEU A 21 16.26 -31.05 10.19
CA LEU A 21 15.41 -30.06 10.82
C LEU A 21 14.57 -30.68 11.95
N LEU A 22 13.85 -31.77 11.66
CA LEU A 22 13.03 -32.49 12.65
C LEU A 22 13.88 -33.02 13.81
N GLY A 23 15.04 -33.57 13.51
CA GLY A 23 15.98 -34.03 14.53
C GLY A 23 16.53 -32.89 15.39
N SER A 24 16.80 -31.73 14.80
CA SER A 24 17.20 -30.53 15.55
C SER A 24 16.14 -30.08 16.54
N ILE A 25 14.85 -30.15 16.16
CA ILE A 25 13.72 -29.83 17.06
C ILE A 25 13.62 -30.85 18.20
N LEU A 26 13.82 -32.14 17.92
CA LEU A 26 13.83 -33.18 18.96
C LEU A 26 14.96 -32.99 19.98
N ILE A 27 16.14 -32.50 19.54
CA ILE A 27 17.28 -32.26 20.41
C ILE A 27 17.10 -30.96 21.20
N ASN A 28 16.57 -29.91 20.55
CA ASN A 28 16.35 -28.60 21.16
C ASN A 28 15.01 -28.02 20.72
N PRO A 29 13.92 -28.29 21.44
CA PRO A 29 12.58 -27.78 21.09
C PRO A 29 12.48 -26.27 21.04
N ASN A 30 13.34 -25.52 21.74
CA ASN A 30 13.31 -24.06 21.74
C ASN A 30 13.68 -23.45 20.37
N CYS A 31 14.30 -24.24 19.47
CA CYS A 31 14.54 -23.73 18.11
C CYS A 31 13.25 -23.52 17.31
N LEU A 32 12.10 -24.06 17.77
CA LEU A 32 10.79 -23.78 17.17
C LEU A 32 10.41 -22.30 17.23
N ASP A 33 10.90 -21.52 18.20
CA ASP A 33 10.69 -20.08 18.25
C ASP A 33 11.19 -19.38 16.97
N ASP A 34 12.33 -19.83 16.45
CA ASP A 34 12.95 -19.28 15.24
C ASP A 34 12.42 -19.92 13.95
N ILE A 35 11.92 -21.15 14.02
CA ILE A 35 11.53 -21.96 12.85
C ILE A 35 10.04 -21.82 12.52
N ALA A 36 9.16 -21.79 13.53
CA ALA A 36 7.72 -21.74 13.33
C ALA A 36 7.25 -20.53 12.49
N PRO A 37 7.90 -19.35 12.57
CA PRO A 37 7.58 -18.25 11.66
C PRO A 37 8.05 -18.45 10.21
N LEU A 38 8.99 -19.37 9.96
CA LEU A 38 9.61 -19.58 8.64
C LEU A 38 8.93 -20.69 7.85
N LEU A 39 8.38 -21.70 8.53
CA LEU A 39 7.87 -22.92 7.92
C LEU A 39 6.48 -23.29 8.42
N SER A 40 5.67 -23.82 7.51
CA SER A 40 4.44 -24.56 7.80
C SER A 40 4.62 -26.05 7.59
N ALA A 41 3.70 -26.87 8.11
CA ALA A 41 3.72 -28.31 7.88
C ALA A 41 3.60 -28.67 6.39
N GLU A 42 2.92 -27.85 5.60
CA GLU A 42 2.75 -28.02 4.15
C GLU A 42 4.05 -27.78 3.35
N ASP A 43 5.07 -27.19 3.97
CA ASP A 43 6.37 -26.94 3.33
C ASP A 43 7.24 -28.21 3.24
N PHE A 44 6.89 -29.28 3.96
CA PHE A 44 7.58 -30.55 3.87
C PHE A 44 7.13 -31.35 2.65
N TYR A 45 8.07 -32.04 2.01
CA TYR A 45 7.79 -32.89 0.86
C TYR A 45 7.25 -34.27 1.26
N MET A 46 7.85 -34.84 2.31
CA MET A 46 7.43 -36.13 2.83
C MET A 46 6.19 -35.96 3.71
N PRO A 47 5.07 -36.67 3.41
CA PRO A 47 3.86 -36.59 4.23
C PRO A 47 4.13 -36.87 5.71
N GLU A 48 4.98 -37.87 5.99
CA GLU A 48 5.36 -38.26 7.34
C GLU A 48 6.06 -37.11 8.08
N HIS A 49 6.92 -36.36 7.41
CA HIS A 49 7.61 -35.20 8.00
C HIS A 49 6.65 -34.03 8.28
N SER A 50 5.69 -33.83 7.38
CA SER A 50 4.62 -32.82 7.56
C SER A 50 3.82 -33.09 8.83
N GLU A 51 3.44 -34.35 9.04
CA GLU A 51 2.67 -34.81 10.20
C GLU A 51 3.48 -34.72 11.49
N ILE A 52 4.74 -35.16 11.47
CA ILE A 52 5.67 -35.01 12.62
C ILE A 52 5.82 -33.55 13.01
N TYR A 53 6.05 -32.65 12.03
CA TYR A 53 6.21 -31.22 12.29
C TYR A 53 4.93 -30.58 12.82
N SER A 54 3.77 -30.95 12.28
CA SER A 54 2.46 -30.51 12.77
C SER A 54 2.22 -30.91 14.22
N ALA A 55 2.56 -32.14 14.59
CA ALA A 55 2.47 -32.61 15.97
C ALA A 55 3.42 -31.84 16.89
N MET A 56 4.68 -31.62 16.46
CA MET A 56 5.65 -30.81 17.22
C MET A 56 5.14 -29.38 17.44
N GLN A 57 4.59 -28.72 16.41
CA GLN A 57 3.98 -27.38 16.54
C GLN A 57 2.80 -27.38 17.52
N SER A 58 1.90 -28.38 17.43
CA SER A 58 0.77 -28.52 18.34
C SER A 58 1.21 -28.68 19.80
N MET A 59 2.22 -29.54 20.04
CA MET A 59 2.79 -29.75 21.38
C MET A 59 3.43 -28.48 21.91
N TYR A 60 4.19 -27.76 21.07
CA TYR A 60 4.83 -26.50 21.43
C TYR A 60 3.80 -25.43 21.83
N LEU A 61 2.75 -25.24 21.05
CA LEU A 61 1.66 -24.32 21.36
C LEU A 61 0.92 -24.64 22.67
N LYS A 62 0.84 -25.94 23.00
CA LYS A 62 0.25 -26.44 24.26
C LYS A 62 1.26 -26.47 25.42
N SER A 63 2.49 -25.96 25.23
CA SER A 63 3.58 -26.00 26.20
C SER A 63 3.87 -27.39 26.74
N LYS A 64 3.68 -28.41 25.91
CA LYS A 64 4.06 -29.80 26.23
C LYS A 64 5.54 -30.02 25.91
N ASN A 65 6.22 -30.87 26.69
CA ASN A 65 7.59 -31.28 26.37
C ASN A 65 7.62 -32.04 25.05
N ILE A 66 8.58 -31.74 24.20
CA ILE A 66 8.79 -32.43 22.92
C ILE A 66 10.03 -33.29 23.07
N ASP A 67 9.83 -34.59 23.15
CA ASP A 67 10.84 -35.65 23.11
C ASP A 67 10.30 -36.86 22.31
N VAL A 68 11.16 -37.84 22.03
CA VAL A 68 10.77 -38.98 21.21
C VAL A 68 9.58 -39.76 21.80
N VAL A 69 9.44 -39.82 23.11
CA VAL A 69 8.37 -40.60 23.78
C VAL A 69 7.05 -39.86 23.72
N THR A 70 7.05 -38.61 24.11
CA THR A 70 5.85 -37.77 24.13
C THR A 70 5.33 -37.47 22.73
N LEU A 71 6.22 -37.30 21.74
CA LEU A 71 5.84 -37.10 20.34
C LEU A 71 5.18 -38.35 19.74
N ILE A 72 5.68 -39.56 20.06
CA ILE A 72 5.05 -40.83 19.62
C ILE A 72 3.63 -40.91 20.18
N GLU A 73 3.43 -40.64 21.47
CA GLU A 73 2.09 -40.66 22.05
C GLU A 73 1.13 -39.71 21.34
N GLU A 74 1.56 -38.49 21.01
CA GLU A 74 0.74 -37.52 20.28
C GLU A 74 0.42 -37.99 18.85
N LEU A 75 1.40 -38.59 18.14
CA LEU A 75 1.22 -39.15 16.79
C LEU A 75 0.32 -40.38 16.75
N VAL A 76 0.40 -41.25 17.75
CA VAL A 76 -0.49 -42.41 17.89
C VAL A 76 -1.92 -41.99 18.22
N GLN A 77 -2.09 -40.98 19.10
CA GLN A 77 -3.42 -40.43 19.43
C GLN A 77 -4.08 -39.77 18.22
N SER A 78 -3.30 -39.16 17.32
CA SER A 78 -3.82 -38.57 16.07
C SER A 78 -4.17 -39.64 15.00
N GLY A 79 -3.84 -40.89 15.22
CA GLY A 79 -4.12 -42.00 14.30
C GLY A 79 -3.17 -42.10 13.10
N THR A 80 -2.07 -41.35 13.13
CA THR A 80 -1.18 -41.16 11.99
C THR A 80 -0.04 -42.19 11.96
N TYR A 81 0.35 -42.75 13.10
CA TYR A 81 1.51 -43.65 13.20
C TYR A 81 1.22 -44.97 13.95
N ASP A 82 1.80 -46.05 13.46
CA ASP A 82 1.92 -47.32 14.20
C ASP A 82 3.09 -47.21 15.23
N GLU A 83 2.84 -47.70 16.45
CA GLU A 83 3.74 -47.54 17.60
C GLU A 83 5.16 -48.09 17.36
N ALA A 84 5.28 -49.15 16.56
CA ALA A 84 6.56 -49.83 16.31
C ALA A 84 7.43 -49.13 15.24
N GLY A 85 6.85 -48.76 14.09
CA GLY A 85 7.60 -48.16 12.99
C GLY A 85 7.96 -46.68 13.24
N GLY A 86 7.08 -45.92 13.91
CA GLY A 86 7.31 -44.53 14.24
C GLY A 86 8.47 -44.30 15.21
N ARG A 87 8.65 -45.21 16.20
CA ARG A 87 9.73 -45.08 17.19
C ARG A 87 11.12 -45.27 16.60
N GLU A 88 11.29 -46.22 15.67
CA GLU A 88 12.57 -46.45 14.99
C GLU A 88 12.93 -45.26 14.09
N TYR A 89 11.93 -44.72 13.37
CA TYR A 89 12.16 -43.63 12.48
C TYR A 89 12.52 -42.30 13.21
N LEU A 90 11.83 -41.99 14.30
CA LEU A 90 12.15 -40.79 15.12
C LEU A 90 13.53 -40.90 15.77
N LYS A 91 13.95 -42.11 16.18
CA LYS A 91 15.32 -42.33 16.67
C LYS A 91 16.35 -42.09 15.56
N LEU A 92 16.10 -42.59 14.36
CA LEU A 92 16.97 -42.41 13.21
C LEU A 92 17.11 -40.93 12.88
N ILE A 93 16.02 -40.15 12.92
CA ILE A 93 16.03 -38.69 12.71
C ILE A 93 16.84 -38.01 13.83
N ALA A 94 16.64 -38.39 15.09
CA ALA A 94 17.38 -37.77 16.21
C ALA A 94 18.90 -38.10 16.15
N GLU A 95 19.27 -39.29 15.69
CA GLU A 95 20.67 -39.74 15.54
C GLU A 95 21.37 -39.12 14.31
N ALA A 96 20.60 -38.73 13.27
CA ALA A 96 21.12 -38.17 12.03
C ALA A 96 21.70 -36.76 12.18
N VAL A 97 21.43 -36.05 13.27
CA VAL A 97 21.81 -34.64 13.47
C VAL A 97 23.09 -34.52 14.31
N PRO A 98 24.21 -34.02 13.76
CA PRO A 98 25.44 -33.85 14.52
C PRO A 98 25.37 -32.72 15.56
N ALA A 99 24.55 -31.67 15.34
CA ALA A 99 24.33 -30.56 16.27
C ALA A 99 23.08 -29.75 15.90
N ALA A 100 22.26 -29.41 16.91
CA ALA A 100 21.03 -28.59 16.74
C ALA A 100 21.28 -27.12 16.34
N VAL A 101 22.54 -26.71 16.16
CA VAL A 101 22.94 -25.32 15.91
C VAL A 101 22.48 -24.79 14.55
N ASN A 102 22.24 -25.65 13.57
CA ASN A 102 21.95 -25.27 12.17
C ASN A 102 20.46 -25.40 11.80
N ALA A 103 19.55 -25.53 12.76
CA ALA A 103 18.14 -25.74 12.52
C ALA A 103 17.51 -24.69 11.59
N ARG A 104 17.91 -23.42 11.73
CA ARG A 104 17.44 -22.30 10.89
C ARG A 104 17.90 -22.43 9.44
N ASP A 105 19.09 -22.94 9.19
CA ASP A 105 19.61 -23.14 7.83
C ASP A 105 18.90 -24.33 7.15
N TYR A 106 18.64 -25.39 7.88
CA TYR A 106 17.83 -26.51 7.39
C TYR A 106 16.40 -26.06 7.06
N ALA A 107 15.79 -25.24 7.91
CA ALA A 107 14.48 -24.66 7.69
C ALA A 107 14.45 -23.81 6.39
N ARG A 108 15.49 -23.03 6.11
CA ARG A 108 15.60 -22.27 4.85
C ARG A 108 15.66 -23.20 3.64
N ILE A 109 16.45 -24.28 3.69
CA ILE A 109 16.54 -25.22 2.59
C ILE A 109 15.17 -25.86 2.31
N VAL A 110 14.46 -26.31 3.35
CA VAL A 110 13.10 -26.88 3.22
C VAL A 110 12.16 -25.84 2.61
N ARG A 111 12.18 -24.59 3.10
CA ARG A 111 11.37 -23.49 2.59
C ARG A 111 11.65 -23.17 1.12
N ASP A 112 12.91 -23.09 0.73
CA ASP A 112 13.29 -22.83 -0.66
C ASP A 112 12.78 -23.93 -1.60
N LYS A 113 12.86 -25.19 -1.19
CA LYS A 113 12.30 -26.31 -1.96
C LYS A 113 10.77 -26.26 -2.03
N ALA A 114 10.10 -25.88 -0.96
CA ALA A 114 8.65 -25.69 -0.94
C ALA A 114 8.21 -24.58 -1.91
N ILE A 115 8.89 -23.44 -1.92
CA ILE A 115 8.62 -22.35 -2.85
C ILE A 115 8.78 -22.81 -4.31
N LEU A 116 9.82 -23.59 -4.61
CA LEU A 116 9.98 -24.13 -5.96
C LEU A 116 8.82 -25.08 -6.35
N ARG A 117 8.32 -25.91 -5.42
CA ARG A 117 7.13 -26.76 -5.66
C ARG A 117 5.87 -25.92 -5.88
N GLN A 118 5.67 -24.89 -5.08
CA GLN A 118 4.54 -23.96 -5.24
C GLN A 118 4.58 -23.24 -6.60
N LEU A 119 5.77 -22.83 -7.05
CA LEU A 119 5.95 -22.22 -8.38
C LEU A 119 5.65 -23.21 -9.51
N ILE A 120 6.08 -24.46 -9.37
CA ILE A 120 5.77 -25.52 -10.36
C ILE A 120 4.27 -25.74 -10.42
N GLY A 121 3.60 -25.95 -9.27
CA GLY A 121 2.15 -26.14 -9.23
C GLY A 121 1.37 -24.96 -9.78
N ALA A 122 1.76 -23.72 -9.42
CA ALA A 122 1.15 -22.52 -10.00
C ALA A 122 1.32 -22.46 -11.52
N SER A 123 2.49 -22.85 -12.04
CA SER A 123 2.75 -22.87 -13.49
C SER A 123 1.90 -23.93 -14.21
N GLU A 124 1.70 -25.10 -13.58
CA GLU A 124 0.82 -26.15 -14.09
C GLU A 124 -0.63 -25.68 -14.13
N ASP A 125 -1.14 -25.11 -13.03
CA ASP A 125 -2.50 -24.58 -12.94
C ASP A 125 -2.76 -23.48 -14.00
N ILE A 126 -1.78 -22.56 -14.18
CA ILE A 126 -1.88 -21.48 -15.20
C ILE A 126 -1.89 -22.08 -16.61
N SER A 127 -1.03 -23.09 -16.88
CA SER A 127 -0.98 -23.75 -18.18
C SER A 127 -2.27 -24.50 -18.49
N GLU A 128 -2.81 -25.21 -17.49
CA GLU A 128 -4.08 -25.94 -17.62
C GLU A 128 -5.24 -25.00 -17.92
N ALA A 129 -5.36 -23.90 -17.18
CA ALA A 129 -6.38 -22.87 -17.42
C ALA A 129 -6.24 -22.23 -18.82
N ALA A 130 -4.98 -21.99 -19.29
CA ALA A 130 -4.73 -21.46 -20.61
C ALA A 130 -5.12 -22.43 -21.75
N TYR A 131 -4.90 -23.75 -21.54
CA TYR A 131 -5.29 -24.76 -22.52
C TYR A 131 -6.81 -25.03 -22.53
N ALA A 132 -7.49 -24.86 -21.40
CA ALA A 132 -8.94 -25.00 -21.31
C ALA A 132 -9.67 -23.94 -22.17
N GLY A 133 -9.13 -22.72 -22.20
CA GLY A 133 -9.64 -21.63 -23.05
C GLY A 133 -11.05 -21.13 -22.67
N ASP A 134 -11.47 -21.37 -21.43
CA ASP A 134 -12.82 -21.04 -20.93
C ASP A 134 -12.95 -19.57 -20.53
N ASP A 135 -11.82 -18.88 -20.28
CA ASP A 135 -11.74 -17.50 -19.81
C ASP A 135 -11.13 -16.55 -20.85
N GLU A 136 -11.47 -15.26 -20.75
CA GLU A 136 -10.80 -14.21 -21.53
C GLU A 136 -9.33 -14.07 -21.13
N ALA A 137 -8.47 -13.74 -22.10
CA ALA A 137 -7.03 -13.68 -21.89
C ALA A 137 -6.63 -12.72 -20.75
N GLU A 138 -7.35 -11.60 -20.57
CA GLU A 138 -7.11 -10.64 -19.49
C GLU A 138 -7.37 -11.24 -18.11
N ASN A 139 -8.46 -11.96 -17.92
CA ASN A 139 -8.80 -12.66 -16.67
C ASN A 139 -7.75 -13.73 -16.31
N LEU A 140 -7.24 -14.43 -17.32
CA LEU A 140 -6.22 -15.44 -17.13
C LEU A 140 -4.87 -14.83 -16.69
N VAL A 141 -4.53 -13.65 -17.21
CA VAL A 141 -3.34 -12.90 -16.76
C VAL A 141 -3.49 -12.48 -15.30
N GLU A 142 -4.65 -11.94 -14.89
CA GLU A 142 -4.92 -11.57 -13.49
C GLU A 142 -4.87 -12.81 -12.56
N TYR A 143 -5.41 -13.95 -13.00
CA TYR A 143 -5.32 -15.21 -12.27
C TYR A 143 -3.87 -15.64 -12.07
N ALA A 144 -3.05 -15.59 -13.12
CA ALA A 144 -1.62 -15.93 -13.05
C ALA A 144 -0.85 -15.00 -12.11
N GLU A 145 -1.05 -13.68 -12.23
CA GLU A 145 -0.46 -12.69 -11.33
C GLU A 145 -0.85 -12.95 -9.87
N SER A 146 -2.11 -13.25 -9.59
CA SER A 146 -2.61 -13.57 -8.23
C SER A 146 -1.96 -14.81 -7.65
N LYS A 147 -1.75 -15.87 -8.46
CA LYS A 147 -1.09 -17.12 -8.04
C LYS A 147 0.38 -16.88 -7.67
N ILE A 148 1.14 -16.22 -8.55
CA ILE A 148 2.55 -15.89 -8.32
C ILE A 148 2.70 -14.96 -7.12
N PHE A 149 1.80 -14.00 -6.98
CA PHE A 149 1.79 -13.04 -5.89
C PHE A 149 1.63 -13.71 -4.52
N ARG A 150 0.70 -14.67 -4.37
CA ARG A 150 0.52 -15.43 -3.12
C ARG A 150 1.80 -16.15 -2.69
N ILE A 151 2.56 -16.70 -3.63
CA ILE A 151 3.85 -17.33 -3.35
C ILE A 151 4.88 -16.29 -2.87
N ALA A 152 4.87 -15.09 -3.44
CA ALA A 152 5.75 -14.00 -3.04
C ALA A 152 5.38 -13.41 -1.66
N GLU A 153 4.09 -13.23 -1.34
CA GLU A 153 3.62 -12.76 -0.02
C GLU A 153 3.95 -13.73 1.11
N GLY A 154 3.92 -15.03 0.85
CA GLY A 154 4.33 -16.04 1.84
C GLY A 154 5.81 -15.93 2.27
N ARG A 155 6.61 -15.05 1.64
CA ARG A 155 7.99 -14.73 2.03
C ARG A 155 8.10 -13.67 3.12
N GLU A 156 7.08 -12.80 3.28
CA GLU A 156 7.08 -11.71 4.27
C GLU A 156 6.26 -12.08 5.51
N ASN A 157 6.73 -13.04 6.29
CA ASN A 157 6.31 -13.12 7.68
C ASN A 157 6.88 -11.90 8.41
N LYS A 158 6.07 -10.86 8.60
CA LYS A 158 6.40 -9.73 9.48
C LYS A 158 6.42 -10.22 10.91
N ASN A 159 7.58 -10.69 11.36
CA ASN A 159 7.84 -11.04 12.75
C ASN A 159 7.63 -9.80 13.64
N PHE A 160 7.33 -10.03 14.92
CA PHE A 160 7.38 -8.95 15.91
C PHE A 160 8.73 -8.28 15.86
N VAL A 161 8.74 -6.94 15.76
CA VAL A 161 9.96 -6.14 15.86
C VAL A 161 10.22 -5.89 17.33
N HIS A 162 11.40 -6.27 17.83
CA HIS A 162 11.77 -5.98 19.20
C HIS A 162 11.88 -4.47 19.40
N ILE A 163 11.35 -3.96 20.53
CA ILE A 163 11.32 -2.52 20.81
C ILE A 163 12.70 -1.85 20.70
N ARG A 164 13.77 -2.57 21.05
CA ARG A 164 15.16 -2.08 20.93
C ARG A 164 15.48 -1.71 19.48
N ASP A 165 15.09 -2.54 18.52
CA ASP A 165 15.40 -2.35 17.09
C ASP A 165 14.56 -1.19 16.52
N ALA A 166 13.30 -1.09 16.96
CA ALA A 166 12.45 0.06 16.66
C ALA A 166 13.02 1.37 17.24
N LEU A 167 13.53 1.36 18.48
CA LEU A 167 14.17 2.52 19.11
C LEU A 167 15.45 2.94 18.39
N LEU A 168 16.27 2.01 17.90
CA LEU A 168 17.45 2.33 17.10
C LEU A 168 17.07 3.07 15.81
N GLN A 169 16.04 2.59 15.10
CA GLN A 169 15.53 3.27 13.91
C GLN A 169 14.99 4.68 14.22
N VAL A 170 14.27 4.83 15.34
CA VAL A 170 13.81 6.16 15.80
C VAL A 170 14.98 7.07 16.09
N TYR A 171 16.02 6.57 16.80
CA TYR A 171 17.20 7.36 17.13
C TYR A 171 17.97 7.81 15.89
N GLU A 172 18.21 6.91 14.93
CA GLU A 172 18.83 7.24 13.64
C GLU A 172 18.03 8.30 12.89
N ARG A 173 16.70 8.17 12.86
CA ARG A 173 15.81 9.15 12.25
C ARG A 173 15.91 10.52 12.93
N LEU A 174 15.90 10.56 14.27
CA LEU A 174 16.02 11.81 15.03
C LEU A 174 17.38 12.48 14.82
N THR A 175 18.47 11.70 14.74
CA THR A 175 19.81 12.23 14.46
C THR A 175 19.86 12.89 13.07
N LYS A 176 19.34 12.22 12.05
CA LYS A 176 19.23 12.77 10.69
C LYS A 176 18.36 14.03 10.63
N LEU A 177 17.22 14.04 11.37
CA LEU A 177 16.34 15.22 11.48
C LEU A 177 17.04 16.42 12.14
N ALA A 178 17.92 16.16 13.11
CA ALA A 178 18.67 17.21 13.77
C ALA A 178 19.77 17.80 12.85
N GLU A 179 20.35 16.98 11.97
CA GLU A 179 21.35 17.39 11.00
C GLU A 179 20.72 18.13 9.80
N ASN A 180 19.58 17.64 9.29
CA ASN A 180 18.87 18.19 8.11
C ASN A 180 17.36 18.25 8.35
N PRO A 181 16.84 19.30 9.03
CA PRO A 181 15.43 19.37 9.41
C PRO A 181 14.45 19.37 8.21
N ASP A 182 14.89 19.89 7.05
CA ASP A 182 14.06 20.03 5.86
C ASP A 182 14.04 18.77 4.98
N GLU A 183 15.05 17.90 5.09
CA GLU A 183 15.19 16.70 4.25
C GLU A 183 14.34 15.52 4.71
N LEU A 184 13.93 15.50 5.98
CA LEU A 184 13.23 14.39 6.63
C LEU A 184 11.79 14.66 7.03
N ARG A 185 11.25 15.80 6.68
CA ARG A 185 9.80 16.01 6.68
C ARG A 185 9.19 15.01 5.69
N GLY A 186 7.99 14.51 5.98
CA GLY A 186 7.25 13.63 5.06
C GLY A 186 7.12 14.22 3.65
N THR A 187 6.46 13.54 2.74
CA THR A 187 6.22 14.06 1.38
C THR A 187 5.55 15.45 1.46
N PRO A 188 6.16 16.51 0.89
CA PRO A 188 5.66 17.87 1.01
C PRO A 188 4.38 18.08 0.21
N THR A 189 3.48 18.91 0.73
CA THR A 189 2.30 19.38 -0.02
C THR A 189 2.63 20.50 -1.01
N GLY A 190 3.76 21.17 -0.80
CA GLY A 190 4.15 22.34 -1.57
C GLY A 190 3.68 23.67 -0.98
N TYR A 191 2.95 23.64 0.14
CA TYR A 191 2.49 24.79 0.89
C TYR A 191 3.13 24.80 2.27
N ASP A 192 4.11 25.64 2.50
CA ASP A 192 4.93 25.63 3.71
C ASP A 192 4.11 25.77 4.99
N ASP A 193 3.06 26.60 4.99
CA ASP A 193 2.19 26.76 6.15
C ASP A 193 1.39 25.49 6.45
N LEU A 194 0.94 24.76 5.43
CA LEU A 194 0.28 23.47 5.61
C LEU A 194 1.29 22.39 6.04
N ASP A 195 2.46 22.36 5.39
CA ASP A 195 3.53 21.43 5.73
C ASP A 195 4.04 21.62 7.17
N ASN A 196 4.01 22.84 7.71
CA ASN A 196 4.33 23.11 9.11
C ASN A 196 3.28 22.51 10.09
N VAL A 197 2.00 22.52 9.72
CA VAL A 197 0.90 21.99 10.55
C VAL A 197 0.89 20.46 10.54
N ILE A 198 1.05 19.84 9.35
CA ILE A 198 0.97 18.38 9.22
C ILE A 198 2.34 17.69 9.26
N VAL A 199 3.44 18.45 9.30
CA VAL A 199 4.84 17.98 9.24
C VAL A 199 5.14 17.20 7.95
N GLY A 200 4.48 17.58 6.85
CA GLY A 200 4.44 16.81 5.61
C GLY A 200 3.59 15.53 5.73
N MET A 201 3.35 14.86 4.62
CA MET A 201 2.62 13.59 4.60
C MET A 201 3.60 12.46 4.91
N GLY A 202 3.35 11.74 6.01
CA GLY A 202 4.20 10.63 6.44
C GLY A 202 4.08 9.41 5.54
N ASN A 203 5.14 8.61 5.47
CA ASN A 203 5.05 7.31 4.82
C ASN A 203 3.93 6.50 5.48
N SER A 204 3.14 5.79 4.66
CA SER A 204 1.97 5.02 5.10
C SER A 204 0.76 5.86 5.57
N ASP A 205 0.75 7.18 5.41
CA ASP A 205 -0.40 8.01 5.74
C ASP A 205 -1.49 7.90 4.65
N LEU A 206 -2.74 7.79 5.12
CA LEU A 206 -3.92 8.02 4.30
C LEU A 206 -4.41 9.45 4.55
N VAL A 207 -4.28 10.30 3.54
CA VAL A 207 -4.69 11.71 3.58
C VAL A 207 -5.99 11.88 2.81
N LEU A 208 -7.04 12.32 3.47
CA LEU A 208 -8.33 12.59 2.84
C LEU A 208 -8.46 14.08 2.50
N ILE A 209 -8.79 14.40 1.26
CA ILE A 209 -9.16 15.76 0.84
C ILE A 209 -10.66 15.79 0.54
N GLY A 210 -11.42 16.38 1.45
CA GLY A 210 -12.88 16.52 1.33
C GLY A 210 -13.29 17.92 0.86
N ALA A 211 -14.19 17.99 -0.12
CA ALA A 211 -14.74 19.27 -0.57
C ALA A 211 -16.13 19.12 -1.21
N ARG A 212 -16.90 20.22 -1.20
CA ARG A 212 -18.07 20.35 -2.05
C ARG A 212 -17.64 20.56 -3.52
N PRO A 213 -18.49 20.19 -4.50
CA PRO A 213 -18.22 20.48 -5.92
C PRO A 213 -17.87 21.96 -6.14
N GLY A 214 -16.93 22.23 -7.04
CA GLY A 214 -16.52 23.60 -7.38
C GLY A 214 -15.53 24.26 -6.41
N MET A 215 -15.18 23.64 -5.27
CA MET A 215 -14.22 24.20 -4.30
C MET A 215 -12.75 24.07 -4.73
N GLY A 216 -12.45 23.31 -5.78
CA GLY A 216 -11.09 23.15 -6.29
C GLY A 216 -10.37 21.88 -5.81
N LYS A 217 -11.09 20.85 -5.33
CA LYS A 217 -10.54 19.59 -4.80
C LYS A 217 -9.48 18.97 -5.73
N THR A 218 -9.85 18.66 -6.97
CA THR A 218 -8.94 18.10 -7.98
C THR A 218 -7.74 18.99 -8.22
N SER A 219 -7.94 20.33 -8.33
CA SER A 219 -6.84 21.27 -8.55
C SER A 219 -5.87 21.28 -7.38
N PHE A 220 -6.36 21.22 -6.14
CA PHE A 220 -5.52 21.17 -4.93
C PHE A 220 -4.70 19.87 -4.90
N ALA A 221 -5.33 18.72 -5.15
CA ALA A 221 -4.65 17.43 -5.21
C ALA A 221 -3.57 17.40 -6.31
N MET A 222 -3.87 17.95 -7.50
CA MET A 222 -2.90 18.01 -8.60
C MET A 222 -1.76 19.01 -8.32
N ASN A 223 -2.03 20.15 -7.67
CA ASN A 223 -0.96 21.07 -7.26
C ASN A 223 -0.01 20.39 -6.26
N ILE A 224 -0.54 19.60 -5.30
CA ILE A 224 0.27 18.80 -4.38
C ILE A 224 1.07 17.74 -5.15
N ALA A 225 0.45 17.02 -6.09
CA ALA A 225 1.10 16.00 -6.89
C ALA A 225 2.31 16.54 -7.66
N VAL A 226 2.15 17.69 -8.33
CA VAL A 226 3.25 18.37 -9.04
C VAL A 226 4.34 18.83 -8.08
N ALA A 227 3.97 19.47 -6.96
CA ALA A 227 4.93 19.93 -5.97
C ALA A 227 5.73 18.78 -5.35
N ALA A 228 5.05 17.68 -5.01
CA ALA A 228 5.69 16.47 -4.47
C ALA A 228 6.67 15.86 -5.47
N ALA A 229 6.27 15.64 -6.73
CA ALA A 229 7.13 15.08 -7.76
C ALA A 229 8.39 15.91 -7.99
N LEU A 230 8.24 17.24 -8.12
CA LEU A 230 9.36 18.15 -8.37
C LEU A 230 10.30 18.30 -7.17
N LYS A 231 9.76 18.33 -5.93
CA LYS A 231 10.58 18.52 -4.73
C LYS A 231 11.28 17.22 -4.30
N THR A 232 10.61 16.06 -4.42
CA THR A 232 11.17 14.78 -3.92
C THR A 232 11.92 14.00 -5.00
N GLN A 233 11.75 14.33 -6.27
CA GLN A 233 12.28 13.58 -7.42
C GLN A 233 11.83 12.09 -7.43
N LYS A 234 10.67 11.81 -6.81
CA LYS A 234 10.06 10.49 -6.75
C LYS A 234 8.83 10.42 -7.63
N ALA A 235 8.49 9.21 -8.04
CA ALA A 235 7.31 8.96 -8.84
C ALA A 235 6.01 9.27 -8.08
N VAL A 236 5.09 9.95 -8.74
CA VAL A 236 3.74 10.24 -8.26
C VAL A 236 2.72 9.59 -9.18
N CYS A 237 1.89 8.71 -8.66
CA CYS A 237 0.84 8.04 -9.41
C CYS A 237 -0.52 8.66 -9.12
N VAL A 238 -1.23 9.07 -10.17
CA VAL A 238 -2.56 9.70 -10.08
C VAL A 238 -3.59 8.78 -10.73
N PHE A 239 -4.54 8.28 -9.93
CA PHE A 239 -5.73 7.58 -10.43
C PHE A 239 -6.87 8.58 -10.57
N SER A 240 -7.24 8.88 -11.80
CA SER A 240 -8.28 9.84 -12.13
C SER A 240 -9.52 9.11 -12.64
N LEU A 241 -10.53 9.00 -11.78
CA LEU A 241 -11.74 8.27 -12.10
C LEU A 241 -12.86 9.16 -12.70
N GLU A 242 -12.66 10.49 -12.67
CA GLU A 242 -13.62 11.48 -13.19
C GLU A 242 -13.14 12.14 -14.48
N MET A 243 -11.84 12.39 -14.60
CA MET A 243 -11.26 13.19 -15.69
C MET A 243 -10.24 12.39 -16.48
N SER A 244 -10.16 12.61 -17.80
CA SER A 244 -9.12 12.00 -18.62
C SER A 244 -7.73 12.55 -18.29
N ALA A 245 -6.70 11.76 -18.60
CA ALA A 245 -5.30 12.15 -18.43
C ALA A 245 -4.98 13.48 -19.15
N GLU A 246 -5.51 13.69 -20.34
CA GLU A 246 -5.37 14.94 -21.10
C GLU A 246 -5.96 16.15 -20.35
N GLN A 247 -7.14 15.99 -19.75
CA GLN A 247 -7.78 17.06 -18.98
C GLN A 247 -6.99 17.43 -17.74
N LEU A 248 -6.41 16.44 -17.04
CA LEU A 248 -5.54 16.68 -15.90
C LEU A 248 -4.21 17.34 -16.31
N ALA A 249 -3.57 16.85 -17.36
CA ALA A 249 -2.36 17.45 -17.91
C ALA A 249 -2.58 18.91 -18.30
N ASN A 250 -3.73 19.22 -18.90
CA ASN A 250 -4.12 20.58 -19.26
C ASN A 250 -4.25 21.49 -18.02
N ARG A 251 -4.85 20.99 -16.92
CA ARG A 251 -4.95 21.73 -15.66
C ARG A 251 -3.58 21.96 -15.01
N MET A 252 -2.72 20.94 -14.97
CA MET A 252 -1.36 21.05 -14.44
C MET A 252 -0.57 22.09 -15.25
N LEU A 253 -0.69 22.04 -16.57
CA LEU A 253 -0.01 22.96 -17.48
C LEU A 253 -0.53 24.40 -17.32
N SER A 254 -1.85 24.61 -17.23
CA SER A 254 -2.47 25.90 -16.93
C SER A 254 -1.97 26.50 -15.61
N SER A 255 -1.90 25.65 -14.59
CA SER A 255 -1.43 26.05 -13.25
C SER A 255 0.05 26.44 -13.26
N GLU A 256 0.90 25.67 -13.95
CA GLU A 256 2.34 25.90 -13.96
C GLU A 256 2.73 27.07 -14.88
N ALA A 257 2.13 27.15 -16.07
CA ALA A 257 2.36 28.25 -17.02
C ALA A 257 1.66 29.55 -16.60
N GLN A 258 0.74 29.50 -15.64
CA GLN A 258 -0.12 30.63 -15.23
C GLN A 258 -0.92 31.24 -16.41
N ILE A 259 -1.43 30.37 -17.27
CA ILE A 259 -2.26 30.72 -18.41
C ILE A 259 -3.70 30.34 -18.12
N ASP A 260 -4.63 31.21 -18.50
CA ASP A 260 -6.05 30.98 -18.34
C ASP A 260 -6.47 29.66 -19.02
N SER A 261 -7.08 28.75 -18.24
CA SER A 261 -7.53 27.45 -18.72
C SER A 261 -8.56 27.57 -19.86
N TYR A 262 -9.30 28.67 -19.94
CA TYR A 262 -10.20 28.97 -21.05
C TYR A 262 -9.41 29.32 -22.33
N LYS A 263 -8.32 30.11 -22.22
CA LYS A 263 -7.44 30.40 -23.36
C LYS A 263 -6.84 29.12 -23.93
N MET A 264 -6.35 28.25 -23.06
CA MET A 264 -5.78 26.95 -23.48
C MET A 264 -6.81 26.08 -24.20
N ARG A 265 -8.03 25.94 -23.63
CA ARG A 265 -9.09 25.15 -24.21
C ARG A 265 -9.66 25.72 -25.51
N SER A 266 -9.69 27.04 -25.65
CA SER A 266 -10.20 27.72 -26.85
C SER A 266 -9.17 27.91 -27.95
N GLY A 267 -7.87 27.62 -27.67
CA GLY A 267 -6.77 27.81 -28.60
C GLY A 267 -6.40 29.29 -28.86
N LYS A 268 -6.98 30.22 -28.08
CA LYS A 268 -6.71 31.65 -28.19
C LYS A 268 -5.46 32.06 -27.44
N LEU A 269 -4.31 31.58 -27.94
CA LEU A 269 -2.98 31.74 -27.32
C LEU A 269 -2.18 32.81 -28.09
N GLU A 270 -1.48 33.65 -27.36
CA GLU A 270 -0.54 34.63 -27.88
C GLU A 270 0.89 34.06 -27.90
N ASN A 271 1.82 34.75 -28.58
CA ASN A 271 3.22 34.28 -28.67
C ASN A 271 3.90 34.13 -27.30
N GLU A 272 3.53 34.96 -26.33
CA GLU A 272 4.04 34.90 -24.96
C GLU A 272 3.47 33.69 -24.20
N ASP A 273 2.19 33.39 -24.41
CA ASP A 273 1.56 32.19 -23.85
C ASP A 273 2.28 30.92 -24.31
N TRP A 274 2.64 30.83 -25.60
CA TRP A 274 3.38 29.71 -26.13
C TRP A 274 4.77 29.50 -25.49
N LYS A 275 5.47 30.60 -25.17
CA LYS A 275 6.74 30.53 -24.45
C LYS A 275 6.56 30.02 -23.02
N ALA A 276 5.54 30.50 -22.32
CA ALA A 276 5.23 30.07 -20.97
C ALA A 276 4.80 28.59 -20.94
N ILE A 277 3.99 28.15 -21.93
CA ILE A 277 3.63 26.74 -22.12
C ILE A 277 4.88 25.87 -22.35
N ALA A 278 5.79 26.29 -23.22
CA ALA A 278 6.99 25.52 -23.51
C ALA A 278 7.88 25.35 -22.27
N TYR A 279 8.04 26.43 -21.47
CA TYR A 279 8.79 26.37 -20.20
C TYR A 279 8.11 25.45 -19.17
N ALA A 280 6.80 25.60 -18.97
CA ALA A 280 6.04 24.78 -18.04
C ALA A 280 6.01 23.29 -18.48
N SER A 281 5.90 23.03 -19.78
CA SER A 281 5.97 21.68 -20.33
C SER A 281 7.34 21.03 -20.07
N SER A 282 8.44 21.77 -20.27
CA SER A 282 9.78 21.26 -19.94
C SER A 282 9.88 20.86 -18.48
N LYS A 283 9.44 21.75 -17.58
CA LYS A 283 9.46 21.52 -16.13
C LYS A 283 8.57 20.33 -15.69
N LEU A 284 7.36 20.21 -16.25
CA LEU A 284 6.46 19.09 -15.96
C LEU A 284 6.97 17.77 -16.55
N SER A 285 7.72 17.81 -17.66
CA SER A 285 8.32 16.61 -18.25
C SER A 285 9.47 16.04 -17.43
N GLU A 286 10.07 16.84 -16.54
CA GLU A 286 11.08 16.37 -15.58
C GLU A 286 10.45 15.71 -14.35
N ALA A 287 9.14 15.92 -14.14
CA ALA A 287 8.41 15.34 -13.02
C ALA A 287 7.94 13.92 -13.38
N GLU A 288 8.30 12.95 -12.57
CA GLU A 288 7.86 11.56 -12.70
C GLU A 288 6.39 11.40 -12.25
N ILE A 289 5.45 11.89 -13.08
CA ILE A 289 4.01 11.82 -12.80
C ILE A 289 3.35 10.85 -13.78
N TYR A 290 2.73 9.81 -13.26
CA TYR A 290 1.99 8.80 -14.02
C TYR A 290 0.49 8.97 -13.77
N ILE A 291 -0.32 9.03 -14.83
CA ILE A 291 -1.78 9.19 -14.74
C ILE A 291 -2.44 7.94 -15.29
N ASP A 292 -3.35 7.38 -14.50
CA ASP A 292 -4.23 6.29 -14.88
C ASP A 292 -5.68 6.79 -14.83
N ASP A 293 -6.34 6.85 -15.96
CA ASP A 293 -7.74 7.29 -16.10
C ASP A 293 -8.70 6.12 -16.39
N THR A 294 -8.29 4.90 -16.07
CA THR A 294 -9.12 3.70 -16.19
C THR A 294 -10.32 3.79 -15.24
N PRO A 295 -11.57 3.72 -15.72
CA PRO A 295 -12.75 3.79 -14.87
C PRO A 295 -12.90 2.52 -14.02
N GLY A 296 -13.48 2.66 -12.82
CA GLY A 296 -13.87 1.53 -11.98
C GLY A 296 -12.72 0.69 -11.42
N VAL A 297 -11.53 1.28 -11.26
CA VAL A 297 -10.37 0.61 -10.70
C VAL A 297 -10.62 0.18 -9.24
N THR A 298 -10.25 -1.06 -8.90
CA THR A 298 -10.27 -1.61 -7.54
C THR A 298 -8.94 -1.37 -6.81
N VAL A 299 -8.93 -1.50 -5.47
CA VAL A 299 -7.69 -1.34 -4.68
C VAL A 299 -6.66 -2.40 -5.07
N THR A 300 -7.09 -3.63 -5.36
CA THR A 300 -6.21 -4.72 -5.80
C THR A 300 -5.56 -4.42 -7.15
N ALA A 301 -6.31 -3.91 -8.11
CA ALA A 301 -5.78 -3.51 -9.42
C ALA A 301 -4.80 -2.33 -9.29
N MET A 302 -5.10 -1.32 -8.45
CA MET A 302 -4.16 -0.23 -8.14
C MET A 302 -2.85 -0.76 -7.56
N LYS A 303 -2.94 -1.68 -6.59
CA LYS A 303 -1.76 -2.30 -5.94
C LYS A 303 -0.87 -3.00 -6.96
N SER A 304 -1.44 -3.76 -7.90
CA SER A 304 -0.70 -4.44 -8.97
C SER A 304 0.06 -3.46 -9.87
N LYS A 305 -0.59 -2.35 -10.28
CA LYS A 305 0.03 -1.31 -11.10
C LYS A 305 1.14 -0.56 -10.35
N LEU A 306 0.89 -0.15 -9.10
CA LEU A 306 1.82 0.64 -8.28
C LEU A 306 3.12 -0.11 -7.93
N ARG A 307 3.08 -1.42 -7.77
CA ARG A 307 4.27 -2.24 -7.49
C ARG A 307 5.27 -2.26 -8.63
N ARG A 308 4.86 -1.95 -9.85
CA ARG A 308 5.72 -1.87 -11.03
C ARG A 308 6.44 -0.52 -11.16
N VAL A 309 5.98 0.48 -10.38
CA VAL A 309 6.56 1.83 -10.40
C VAL A 309 7.77 1.88 -9.47
N LYS A 310 8.91 2.28 -10.02
CA LYS A 310 10.14 2.48 -9.24
C LYS A 310 10.07 3.80 -8.48
N ASP A 311 10.69 3.83 -7.30
CA ASP A 311 10.83 5.03 -6.46
C ASP A 311 9.51 5.79 -6.24
N LEU A 312 8.42 5.04 -6.01
CA LEU A 312 7.11 5.61 -5.72
C LEU A 312 7.17 6.49 -4.46
N GLY A 313 6.70 7.72 -4.55
CA GLY A 313 6.70 8.71 -3.47
C GLY A 313 5.32 9.16 -3.02
N LEU A 314 4.31 9.10 -3.88
CA LEU A 314 2.94 9.53 -3.57
C LEU A 314 1.93 8.85 -4.49
N VAL A 315 0.77 8.52 -3.95
CA VAL A 315 -0.39 8.09 -4.73
C VAL A 315 -1.52 9.09 -4.52
N VAL A 316 -2.19 9.50 -5.60
CA VAL A 316 -3.35 10.40 -5.57
C VAL A 316 -4.54 9.73 -6.25
N ILE A 317 -5.71 9.76 -5.60
CA ILE A 317 -6.94 9.13 -6.10
C ILE A 317 -8.05 10.20 -6.15
N ASP A 318 -8.55 10.49 -7.33
CA ASP A 318 -9.65 11.45 -7.55
C ASP A 318 -10.80 10.80 -8.30
N TYR A 319 -11.86 10.39 -7.62
CA TYR A 319 -12.20 10.43 -6.20
C TYR A 319 -12.82 9.10 -5.71
N LEU A 320 -12.81 8.89 -4.40
CA LEU A 320 -13.21 7.66 -3.73
C LEU A 320 -14.54 7.06 -4.19
N GLN A 321 -15.58 7.90 -4.36
CA GLN A 321 -16.92 7.44 -4.66
C GLN A 321 -17.09 6.88 -6.09
N LEU A 322 -16.08 6.95 -6.95
CA LEU A 322 -16.06 6.30 -8.26
C LEU A 322 -15.28 4.98 -8.27
N MET A 323 -14.62 4.64 -7.17
CA MET A 323 -13.96 3.35 -7.03
C MET A 323 -14.97 2.22 -6.93
N GLN A 324 -14.54 1.04 -7.36
CA GLN A 324 -15.26 -0.22 -7.21
C GLN A 324 -14.63 -1.05 -6.09
N GLY A 325 -15.48 -1.76 -5.34
CA GLY A 325 -15.01 -2.75 -4.37
C GLY A 325 -14.47 -4.00 -5.07
N ASP A 326 -13.50 -4.67 -4.46
CA ASP A 326 -13.00 -5.97 -4.94
C ASP A 326 -14.08 -7.07 -4.88
N ARG A 327 -15.14 -6.84 -4.11
CA ARG A 327 -16.32 -7.71 -4.02
C ARG A 327 -17.59 -6.91 -4.28
N HIS A 328 -18.48 -7.46 -5.06
CA HIS A 328 -19.79 -6.82 -5.28
C HIS A 328 -20.57 -6.79 -3.97
N SER A 329 -21.00 -5.61 -3.56
CA SER A 329 -21.81 -5.39 -2.35
C SER A 329 -23.03 -4.55 -2.71
N ASP A 330 -24.22 -5.00 -2.29
CA ASP A 330 -25.46 -4.23 -2.46
C ASP A 330 -25.53 -3.00 -1.52
N ASN A 331 -24.62 -2.91 -0.55
CA ASN A 331 -24.55 -1.81 0.39
C ASN A 331 -23.35 -0.89 0.10
N ARG A 332 -23.62 0.25 -0.52
CA ARG A 332 -22.57 1.23 -0.88
C ARG A 332 -21.77 1.74 0.31
N VAL A 333 -22.37 1.87 1.49
CA VAL A 333 -21.65 2.31 2.71
C VAL A 333 -20.61 1.28 3.12
N GLN A 334 -20.96 -0.01 3.04
CA GLN A 334 -20.00 -1.09 3.34
C GLN A 334 -18.90 -1.15 2.29
N GLU A 335 -19.23 -1.02 1.01
CA GLU A 335 -18.25 -0.99 -0.08
C GLU A 335 -17.22 0.15 0.10
N VAL A 336 -17.69 1.35 0.44
CA VAL A 336 -16.82 2.51 0.72
C VAL A 336 -15.93 2.25 1.95
N ALA A 337 -16.46 1.56 2.97
CA ALA A 337 -15.68 1.19 4.15
C ALA A 337 -14.57 0.19 3.81
N ASP A 338 -14.85 -0.81 2.98
CA ASP A 338 -13.88 -1.80 2.55
C ASP A 338 -12.80 -1.17 1.66
N ILE A 339 -13.18 -0.26 0.75
CA ILE A 339 -12.25 0.52 -0.06
C ILE A 339 -11.33 1.37 0.84
N SER A 340 -11.91 2.10 1.81
CA SER A 340 -11.15 2.95 2.74
C SER A 340 -10.09 2.16 3.49
N ARG A 341 -10.48 1.02 4.08
CA ARG A 341 -9.55 0.11 4.75
C ARG A 341 -8.50 -0.42 3.80
N GLY A 342 -8.88 -0.80 2.57
CA GLY A 342 -7.98 -1.24 1.51
C GLY A 342 -6.94 -0.17 1.17
N LEU A 343 -7.33 1.10 1.04
CA LEU A 343 -6.42 2.22 0.77
C LEU A 343 -5.43 2.45 1.93
N LYS A 344 -5.89 2.32 3.18
CA LYS A 344 -4.98 2.42 4.34
C LYS A 344 -3.96 1.27 4.37
N LEU A 345 -4.39 0.06 4.03
CA LEU A 345 -3.49 -1.07 3.90
C LEU A 345 -2.51 -0.87 2.74
N LEU A 346 -2.98 -0.37 1.58
CA LEU A 346 -2.14 -0.03 0.43
C LEU A 346 -1.03 0.96 0.80
N ALA A 347 -1.38 2.07 1.49
CA ALA A 347 -0.41 3.05 1.97
C ALA A 347 0.65 2.41 2.87
N LYS A 348 0.23 1.52 3.80
CA LYS A 348 1.13 0.83 4.72
C LYS A 348 2.04 -0.17 4.02
N GLU A 349 1.53 -0.94 3.06
CA GLU A 349 2.30 -1.95 2.34
C GLU A 349 3.33 -1.35 1.39
N LEU A 350 2.93 -0.31 0.66
CA LEU A 350 3.84 0.41 -0.25
C LEU A 350 4.78 1.38 0.50
N ASN A 351 4.49 1.66 1.78
CA ASN A 351 5.21 2.62 2.62
C ASN A 351 5.31 4.02 1.97
N VAL A 352 4.19 4.47 1.37
CA VAL A 352 4.05 5.80 0.74
C VAL A 352 2.75 6.46 1.18
N PRO A 353 2.67 7.80 1.23
CA PRO A 353 1.40 8.49 1.46
C PRO A 353 0.42 8.26 0.31
N VAL A 354 -0.86 8.13 0.67
CA VAL A 354 -1.97 8.05 -0.28
C VAL A 354 -2.91 9.21 -0.03
N ILE A 355 -3.07 10.10 -1.01
CA ILE A 355 -4.11 11.14 -1.02
C ILE A 355 -5.36 10.54 -1.66
N CYS A 356 -6.47 10.59 -0.95
CA CYS A 356 -7.77 10.20 -1.48
C CYS A 356 -8.72 11.40 -1.45
N CYS A 357 -9.21 11.79 -2.59
CA CYS A 357 -10.23 12.82 -2.71
C CYS A 357 -11.62 12.26 -2.39
N ALA A 358 -12.45 13.02 -1.67
CA ALA A 358 -13.83 12.66 -1.37
C ALA A 358 -14.79 13.83 -1.58
N GLN A 359 -15.96 13.54 -2.11
CA GLN A 359 -17.02 14.51 -2.24
C GLN A 359 -17.85 14.54 -0.95
N LEU A 360 -18.11 15.73 -0.42
CA LEU A 360 -18.90 15.90 0.80
C LEU A 360 -20.41 15.89 0.52
N SER A 361 -21.18 15.47 1.51
CA SER A 361 -22.64 15.55 1.50
C SER A 361 -23.14 17.01 1.40
N ARG A 362 -24.44 17.24 1.17
CA ARG A 362 -25.04 18.57 1.12
C ARG A 362 -25.23 19.22 2.51
N GLY A 363 -24.81 18.55 3.58
CA GLY A 363 -24.94 19.03 4.96
C GLY A 363 -24.45 20.46 5.19
N PRO A 364 -23.25 20.85 4.72
CA PRO A 364 -22.72 22.21 4.89
C PRO A 364 -23.62 23.31 4.33
N GLU A 365 -24.33 23.06 3.23
CA GLU A 365 -25.18 24.06 2.57
C GLU A 365 -26.38 24.49 3.43
N ASN A 366 -26.82 23.63 4.33
CA ASN A 366 -27.99 23.85 5.20
C ASN A 366 -27.66 24.52 6.52
N ARG A 367 -26.35 24.81 6.79
CA ARG A 367 -25.89 25.44 8.02
C ARG A 367 -25.61 26.93 7.83
N PRO A 368 -25.71 27.75 8.88
CA PRO A 368 -25.27 29.14 8.82
C PRO A 368 -23.76 29.27 8.51
N ASP A 369 -22.92 28.49 9.21
CA ASP A 369 -21.52 28.29 8.85
C ASP A 369 -21.40 27.10 7.91
N LYS A 370 -21.04 27.40 6.67
CA LYS A 370 -20.93 26.42 5.59
C LYS A 370 -19.57 25.69 5.55
N ARG A 371 -18.70 25.93 6.54
CA ARG A 371 -17.43 25.22 6.66
C ARG A 371 -17.68 23.73 6.90
N PRO A 372 -17.01 22.86 6.14
CA PRO A 372 -17.13 21.43 6.32
C PRO A 372 -16.62 20.95 7.68
N MET A 373 -17.22 19.86 8.18
CA MET A 373 -16.81 19.15 9.38
C MET A 373 -16.84 17.63 9.12
N LEU A 374 -16.23 16.83 10.01
CA LEU A 374 -16.09 15.38 9.83
C LEU A 374 -17.43 14.66 9.59
N SER A 375 -18.51 15.10 10.22
CA SER A 375 -19.86 14.55 10.00
C SER A 375 -20.40 14.72 8.57
N ASP A 376 -19.79 15.58 7.74
CA ASP A 376 -20.20 15.79 6.35
C ASP A 376 -19.67 14.70 5.40
N LEU A 377 -18.79 13.82 5.91
CA LEU A 377 -18.34 12.59 5.28
C LEU A 377 -19.35 11.43 5.43
N ARG A 378 -20.63 11.71 5.62
CA ARG A 378 -21.69 10.83 6.10
C ARG A 378 -21.82 9.47 5.41
N ASP A 379 -21.55 9.41 4.11
CA ASP A 379 -21.57 8.14 3.34
C ASP A 379 -20.21 7.41 3.41
N SER A 380 -19.26 7.99 4.15
CA SER A 380 -17.87 7.56 4.22
C SER A 380 -17.35 7.62 5.67
N GLY A 381 -18.18 7.36 6.67
CA GLY A 381 -17.79 7.42 8.09
C GLY A 381 -16.59 6.51 8.43
N ALA A 382 -16.42 5.42 7.69
CA ALA A 382 -15.26 4.54 7.82
C ALA A 382 -13.96 5.25 7.40
N ILE A 383 -13.97 6.07 6.33
CA ILE A 383 -12.76 6.75 5.86
C ILE A 383 -12.29 7.81 6.86
N GLU A 384 -13.21 8.41 7.64
CA GLU A 384 -12.84 9.27 8.76
C GLU A 384 -12.01 8.52 9.80
N GLN A 385 -12.35 7.26 10.09
CA GLN A 385 -11.63 6.45 11.07
C GLN A 385 -10.27 6.00 10.53
N ASP A 386 -10.21 5.55 9.27
CA ASP A 386 -9.01 5.00 8.63
C ASP A 386 -7.98 6.08 8.27
N ALA A 387 -8.43 7.27 7.86
CA ALA A 387 -7.54 8.37 7.49
C ALA A 387 -6.70 8.86 8.67
N ASP A 388 -5.44 9.16 8.43
CA ASP A 388 -4.53 9.76 9.41
C ASP A 388 -4.67 11.27 9.42
N ILE A 389 -4.88 11.87 8.25
CA ILE A 389 -5.07 13.30 8.05
C ILE A 389 -6.35 13.53 7.24
N VAL A 390 -7.19 14.47 7.67
CA VAL A 390 -8.38 14.92 6.93
C VAL A 390 -8.29 16.43 6.72
N LEU A 391 -8.28 16.81 5.45
CA LEU A 391 -8.23 18.19 4.99
C LEU A 391 -9.56 18.55 4.32
N PHE A 392 -10.19 19.63 4.73
CA PHE A 392 -11.35 20.16 4.05
C PHE A 392 -11.02 21.47 3.32
N LEU A 393 -11.50 21.58 2.11
CA LEU A 393 -11.40 22.81 1.34
C LEU A 393 -12.69 23.62 1.47
N TYR A 394 -12.54 24.91 1.76
CA TYR A 394 -13.63 25.86 1.86
C TYR A 394 -13.23 27.18 1.20
N ARG A 395 -14.16 27.80 0.47
CA ARG A 395 -14.01 29.12 -0.12
C ARG A 395 -15.26 29.94 0.17
N ASP A 396 -15.10 31.04 0.92
CA ASP A 396 -16.23 31.88 1.31
C ASP A 396 -16.85 32.57 0.10
N GLU A 397 -16.04 33.02 -0.87
CA GLU A 397 -16.48 33.64 -2.13
C GLU A 397 -17.43 32.76 -2.97
N TYR A 398 -17.40 31.46 -2.81
CA TYR A 398 -18.31 30.55 -3.50
C TYR A 398 -19.77 30.67 -3.01
N TYR A 399 -19.94 31.06 -1.76
CA TYR A 399 -21.25 31.17 -1.11
C TYR A 399 -21.71 32.61 -0.93
N LYS A 400 -20.79 33.59 -0.93
CA LYS A 400 -21.07 35.00 -0.71
C LYS A 400 -20.35 35.85 -1.76
N GLU A 401 -21.10 36.53 -2.59
CA GLU A 401 -20.55 37.42 -3.62
C GLU A 401 -19.77 38.64 -3.01
N GLU A 402 -20.23 39.13 -1.87
CA GLU A 402 -19.58 40.23 -1.12
C GLU A 402 -18.84 39.70 0.10
N THR A 403 -17.74 38.97 -0.11
CA THR A 403 -16.85 38.55 0.97
C THR A 403 -15.59 39.43 1.00
N VAL A 404 -15.08 39.65 2.22
CA VAL A 404 -13.78 40.30 2.42
C VAL A 404 -12.63 39.36 2.00
N GLU A 405 -12.87 38.05 1.98
CA GLU A 405 -11.89 37.04 1.64
C GLU A 405 -12.01 36.57 0.18
N GLN A 406 -11.89 37.51 -0.76
CA GLN A 406 -11.86 37.19 -2.20
C GLN A 406 -10.56 36.45 -2.56
N SER A 407 -10.66 35.45 -3.42
CA SER A 407 -9.51 34.64 -3.87
C SER A 407 -8.75 33.92 -2.73
N VAL A 408 -9.40 33.73 -1.59
CA VAL A 408 -8.87 32.98 -0.46
C VAL A 408 -9.58 31.62 -0.35
N ALA A 409 -8.79 30.57 -0.16
CA ALA A 409 -9.25 29.24 0.18
C ALA A 409 -8.76 28.86 1.58
N GLU A 410 -9.64 28.32 2.40
CA GLU A 410 -9.28 27.73 3.69
C GLU A 410 -9.03 26.24 3.50
N VAL A 411 -7.88 25.76 3.95
CA VAL A 411 -7.59 24.34 4.17
C VAL A 411 -7.77 24.06 5.65
N ILE A 412 -8.84 23.36 5.99
CA ILE A 412 -9.19 23.04 7.37
C ILE A 412 -8.62 21.66 7.69
N VAL A 413 -7.61 21.60 8.57
CA VAL A 413 -7.06 20.34 9.08
C VAL A 413 -8.03 19.83 10.16
N ALA A 414 -8.99 18.99 9.76
CA ALA A 414 -10.06 18.51 10.63
C ALA A 414 -9.66 17.25 11.44
N LYS A 415 -8.68 16.50 10.96
CA LYS A 415 -8.05 15.39 11.67
C LYS A 415 -6.57 15.36 11.34
N ASN A 416 -5.74 15.17 12.35
CA ASN A 416 -4.30 14.98 12.20
C ASN A 416 -3.79 14.08 13.34
N ARG A 417 -3.35 12.87 13.02
CA ARG A 417 -2.80 11.94 14.01
C ARG A 417 -1.39 12.33 14.48
N HIS A 418 -0.73 13.22 13.75
CA HIS A 418 0.68 13.56 13.96
C HIS A 418 0.88 14.97 14.55
N GLY A 419 -0.18 15.79 14.64
CA GLY A 419 -0.02 17.18 15.07
C GLY A 419 -1.31 17.90 15.40
N SER A 420 -1.28 19.24 15.24
CA SER A 420 -2.38 20.13 15.58
C SER A 420 -3.51 20.14 14.55
N LEU A 421 -4.66 20.65 14.98
CA LEU A 421 -5.81 20.93 14.13
C LEU A 421 -5.85 22.44 13.91
N GLU A 422 -5.58 22.86 12.68
CA GLU A 422 -5.50 24.28 12.34
C GLU A 422 -6.22 24.57 11.01
N LYS A 423 -6.40 25.86 10.72
CA LYS A 423 -6.90 26.33 9.45
C LYS A 423 -5.78 27.11 8.77
N VAL A 424 -5.43 26.66 7.58
CA VAL A 424 -4.42 27.30 6.74
C VAL A 424 -5.12 28.06 5.62
N LYS A 425 -4.77 29.32 5.41
CA LYS A 425 -5.29 30.12 4.30
C LYS A 425 -4.34 30.07 3.13
N LEU A 426 -4.87 29.80 1.95
CA LEU A 426 -4.15 29.77 0.68
C LEU A 426 -4.81 30.75 -0.30
N GLY A 427 -4.04 31.31 -1.20
CA GLY A 427 -4.58 32.06 -2.34
C GLY A 427 -5.20 31.07 -3.37
N TRP A 428 -6.34 31.43 -3.94
CA TRP A 428 -6.97 30.72 -5.03
C TRP A 428 -7.04 31.58 -6.30
N ILE A 429 -6.40 31.11 -7.35
CA ILE A 429 -6.44 31.78 -8.66
C ILE A 429 -7.24 30.89 -9.63
N GLY A 430 -8.55 31.11 -9.64
CA GLY A 430 -9.50 30.25 -10.36
C GLY A 430 -9.22 30.12 -11.86
N ARG A 431 -8.79 31.20 -12.53
CA ARG A 431 -8.43 31.19 -13.96
C ARG A 431 -7.29 30.20 -14.29
N TYR A 432 -6.36 30.00 -13.35
CA TYR A 432 -5.22 29.06 -13.51
C TYR A 432 -5.43 27.74 -12.79
N THR A 433 -6.55 27.56 -12.10
CA THR A 433 -6.82 26.40 -11.23
C THR A 433 -5.69 26.14 -10.22
N LYS A 434 -5.09 27.24 -9.70
CA LYS A 434 -3.89 27.23 -8.89
C LYS A 434 -4.17 27.68 -7.46
N PHE A 435 -3.67 26.91 -6.49
CA PHE A 435 -3.52 27.36 -5.11
C PHE A 435 -2.11 27.91 -4.91
N THR A 436 -1.97 28.96 -4.08
CA THR A 436 -0.69 29.62 -3.78
C THR A 436 -0.59 29.91 -2.30
N THR A 437 0.63 29.99 -1.78
CA THR A 437 0.88 30.51 -0.43
C THR A 437 0.54 32.01 -0.41
N LEU A 438 -0.13 32.47 0.65
CA LEU A 438 -0.38 33.90 0.85
C LEU A 438 0.89 34.55 1.37
N ALA A 439 1.21 35.78 0.87
CA ALA A 439 2.30 36.57 1.41
C ALA A 439 1.97 36.92 2.87
N LYS A 440 2.93 36.77 3.80
CA LYS A 440 2.74 37.06 5.23
C LYS A 440 2.32 38.50 5.54
N ASP A 441 2.56 39.43 4.63
CA ASP A 441 2.17 40.84 4.78
C ASP A 441 0.69 41.13 4.49
N ALA A 442 -0.06 40.17 3.95
CA ALA A 442 -1.49 40.35 3.68
C ALA A 442 -2.40 39.95 4.87
N MET A 443 -1.83 39.60 6.01
CA MET A 443 -2.57 39.19 7.23
C MET A 443 -2.70 40.33 8.28
N VAL A 444 -2.25 41.52 7.96
CA VAL A 444 -2.37 42.69 8.88
C VAL A 444 -3.20 43.75 8.18
N GLU A 445 -4.50 43.56 8.21
CA GLU A 445 -5.52 44.65 8.19
C GLU A 445 -6.85 44.10 8.76
#